data_97ce5e5d513b462cae5940fceae42f75
#
_entry.id   97ce5e5d513b462cae5940fceae42f75
#
_cell.length_a   1.000
_cell.length_b   1.000
_cell.length_c   1.000
_cell.angle_alpha   90.00
_cell.angle_beta   90.00
_cell.angle_gamma   90.00
#
_symmetry.space_group_name_H-M   'P 1'
#
loop_
_entity.id
_entity.type
_entity.pdbx_description
1 polymer ?
#
loop_
_entity_poly.entity_id
_entity_poly.type
_entity_poly.pdbx_seq_one_letter_code
_entity_poly.pdbx_strand_id
1 'polypeptide(L)'
;MTSKKETSSDTNQPRRYSLAHQASCETILHADLKRQSTLKHLDQLKEITRGQQILQRLNDEGIELIWAADEGSIAFTAVLSSTGDLAPFVGAVVSAFANKGIVISHVETRKDKSGREWDLLADCEGTKGQVIAAASDLTQKFQQLTEIALYRRNGSSEVPWFPRHISELDKCSHCITKYEPTTDPRHPGYGDQAYIARRKFLNDQAMTYKHGDPIPYVHYTKEEQETWRAVYEKLKALHETHTCLAYRRNLKLLEDEGVISPKEIPQISEVNKYLQKRTGFILRPCSGLLSARDFLASLAFRVFQTTTYLRHSGKPHHSPEPDLIHELLGHVPMFADPLVAQMSQDIGLMSLGASDEQIEKLATVYWFIIEFGLCREEGQLKAIGAGLISAYGELMHACSDKPEHLDFDPVKTAMQKYEDSDYQPLYFVARSIQDALVKLREYAKSLERPFSVIYDPFTRSVEVIRDFADFAPALQRFRMEFSSTTHAIDNLSLKKFPQA
;
A
#
# COMPACT_ATOMS: atom_id res chain seq x y z
N MET A 1 -19.60 54.68 -24.05
CA MET A 1 -20.00 53.69 -25.06
C MET A 1 -18.85 52.78 -25.30
N THR A 2 -18.92 51.60 -24.78
CA THR A 2 -18.79 50.26 -25.33
C THR A 2 -18.61 49.26 -24.18
N SER A 3 -19.52 48.34 -24.16
CA SER A 3 -19.76 47.34 -23.13
C SER A 3 -18.62 46.35 -23.03
N LYS A 4 -18.17 46.06 -21.80
CA LYS A 4 -17.40 44.87 -21.48
C LYS A 4 -18.36 43.69 -21.33
N LYS A 5 -18.21 42.68 -22.18
CA LYS A 5 -18.75 41.36 -21.97
C LYS A 5 -17.85 40.65 -20.98
N GLU A 6 -18.40 40.29 -19.84
CA GLU A 6 -17.84 39.28 -18.96
C GLU A 6 -18.09 37.90 -19.60
N THR A 7 -17.03 37.24 -19.96
CA THR A 7 -17.05 35.82 -20.26
C THR A 7 -16.71 35.06 -19.01
N SER A 8 -17.71 34.48 -18.38
CA SER A 8 -17.52 33.46 -17.35
C SER A 8 -16.85 32.22 -18.00
N SER A 9 -15.60 32.03 -17.74
CA SER A 9 -14.94 30.78 -18.02
C SER A 9 -15.25 29.80 -16.89
N ASP A 10 -16.23 28.96 -17.14
CA ASP A 10 -16.46 27.73 -16.39
C ASP A 10 -15.26 26.82 -16.64
N THR A 11 -14.24 26.95 -15.82
CA THR A 11 -13.15 25.99 -15.78
C THR A 11 -13.65 24.78 -15.00
N ASN A 12 -14.17 23.82 -15.74
CA ASN A 12 -14.39 22.46 -15.30
C ASN A 12 -13.02 21.84 -15.02
N GLN A 13 -12.42 22.15 -13.87
CA GLN A 13 -11.27 21.41 -13.37
C GLN A 13 -11.76 20.01 -13.02
N PRO A 14 -11.15 18.95 -13.55
CA PRO A 14 -11.45 17.61 -13.11
C PRO A 14 -11.17 17.54 -11.61
N ARG A 15 -12.17 17.17 -10.82
CA ARG A 15 -12.02 16.90 -9.40
C ARG A 15 -10.89 15.89 -9.26
N ARG A 16 -9.81 16.30 -8.61
CA ARG A 16 -8.73 15.40 -8.21
C ARG A 16 -9.35 14.40 -7.26
N TYR A 17 -9.53 13.18 -7.72
CA TYR A 17 -9.92 12.08 -6.84
C TYR A 17 -8.72 11.82 -5.94
N SER A 18 -8.89 12.05 -4.66
CA SER A 18 -7.93 11.62 -3.64
C SER A 18 -7.65 10.14 -3.80
N LEU A 19 -6.39 9.73 -3.73
CA LEU A 19 -5.99 8.33 -3.69
C LEU A 19 -6.69 7.57 -2.55
N ALA A 20 -7.09 8.29 -1.51
CA ALA A 20 -7.81 7.76 -0.36
C ALA A 20 -9.28 7.40 -0.66
N HIS A 21 -9.95 8.05 -1.62
CA HIS A 21 -11.34 7.77 -1.92
C HIS A 21 -11.59 6.42 -2.60
N GLN A 22 -10.57 5.80 -3.16
CA GLN A 22 -10.67 4.48 -3.78
C GLN A 22 -10.31 3.32 -2.83
N ALA A 23 -9.87 3.64 -1.63
CA ALA A 23 -9.29 2.66 -0.73
C ALA A 23 -10.23 2.18 0.38
N SER A 24 -11.41 2.75 0.53
CA SER A 24 -12.34 2.32 1.58
C SER A 24 -13.07 1.04 1.20
N CYS A 25 -13.08 0.10 2.08
CA CYS A 25 -13.82 -1.15 2.07
C CYS A 25 -13.30 -2.24 1.15
N GLU A 26 -12.11 -2.72 1.37
CA GLU A 26 -11.58 -3.68 0.48
C GLU A 26 -11.24 -5.05 1.03
N THR A 27 -11.78 -5.98 0.34
CA THR A 27 -11.23 -7.26 -0.11
C THR A 27 -10.72 -8.25 0.89
N ILE A 28 -11.27 -8.29 2.04
CA ILE A 28 -10.59 -8.93 3.13
C ILE A 28 -10.81 -10.40 3.25
N LEU A 29 -11.90 -10.85 2.81
CA LEU A 29 -12.46 -12.02 3.48
C LEU A 29 -12.70 -13.23 2.56
N HIS A 30 -12.46 -13.08 1.26
CA HIS A 30 -12.81 -14.14 0.32
C HIS A 30 -11.81 -15.30 0.16
N ALA A 31 -10.53 -15.09 0.46
CA ALA A 31 -9.53 -16.08 0.07
C ALA A 31 -9.33 -17.21 1.09
N ASP A 32 -9.45 -16.93 2.37
CA ASP A 32 -9.12 -17.91 3.40
C ASP A 32 -10.30 -18.80 3.80
N LEU A 33 -11.53 -18.31 3.71
CA LEU A 33 -12.73 -19.11 4.00
C LEU A 33 -13.05 -20.10 2.88
N LYS A 34 -12.72 -19.76 1.62
CA LYS A 34 -12.90 -20.70 0.48
C LYS A 34 -12.03 -21.97 0.58
N ARG A 35 -10.91 -21.94 1.29
CA ARG A 35 -9.97 -23.10 1.34
C ARG A 35 -10.30 -24.11 2.43
N GLN A 36 -10.92 -23.73 3.53
CA GLN A 36 -11.14 -24.66 4.65
C GLN A 36 -12.45 -25.46 4.58
N SER A 37 -13.48 -24.96 3.89
CA SER A 37 -14.79 -25.63 3.85
C SER A 37 -14.95 -26.67 2.74
N THR A 38 -14.09 -26.66 1.73
CA THR A 38 -14.32 -27.38 0.46
C THR A 38 -14.13 -28.90 0.53
N LEU A 39 -13.48 -29.47 1.54
CA LEU A 39 -13.08 -30.88 1.54
C LEU A 39 -13.97 -31.84 2.35
N LYS A 40 -14.87 -31.37 3.19
CA LYS A 40 -15.68 -32.26 4.06
C LYS A 40 -17.16 -32.42 3.68
N HIS A 41 -17.71 -31.60 2.77
CA HIS A 41 -19.16 -31.61 2.48
C HIS A 41 -19.55 -31.97 1.03
N LEU A 42 -18.61 -32.34 0.18
CA LEU A 42 -18.88 -32.58 -1.26
C LEU A 42 -19.79 -33.80 -1.55
N ASP A 43 -19.89 -34.78 -0.67
CA ASP A 43 -20.66 -36.00 -0.92
C ASP A 43 -22.14 -35.95 -0.50
N GLN A 44 -22.52 -35.00 0.36
CA GLN A 44 -23.93 -34.85 0.80
C GLN A 44 -24.72 -33.80 -0.02
N LEU A 45 -24.08 -33.05 -0.90
CA LEU A 45 -24.67 -31.87 -1.55
C LEU A 45 -25.25 -32.13 -2.96
N LYS A 46 -25.32 -33.36 -3.43
CA LYS A 46 -25.77 -33.67 -4.81
C LYS A 46 -27.26 -33.48 -5.08
N GLU A 47 -28.09 -33.28 -4.05
CA GLU A 47 -29.55 -33.13 -4.22
C GLU A 47 -30.12 -31.76 -3.82
N ILE A 48 -29.31 -30.80 -3.32
CA ILE A 48 -29.76 -29.52 -2.82
C ILE A 48 -29.60 -28.43 -3.88
N THR A 49 -30.63 -27.58 -4.09
CA THR A 49 -30.55 -26.46 -5.03
C THR A 49 -29.43 -25.47 -4.62
N ARG A 50 -28.86 -24.75 -5.58
CA ARG A 50 -27.76 -23.77 -5.33
C ARG A 50 -28.17 -22.73 -4.28
N GLY A 51 -29.42 -22.25 -4.30
CA GLY A 51 -29.94 -21.33 -3.30
C GLY A 51 -29.97 -21.93 -1.89
N GLN A 52 -30.36 -23.19 -1.77
CA GLN A 52 -30.37 -23.91 -0.49
C GLN A 52 -28.95 -24.14 0.03
N GLN A 53 -27.99 -24.40 -0.86
CA GLN A 53 -26.56 -24.50 -0.50
C GLN A 53 -26.01 -23.19 0.05
N ILE A 54 -26.35 -22.04 -0.55
CA ILE A 54 -25.96 -20.72 -0.05
C ILE A 54 -26.55 -20.48 1.34
N LEU A 55 -27.84 -20.74 1.52
CA LEU A 55 -28.51 -20.55 2.82
C LEU A 55 -27.98 -21.49 3.89
N GLN A 56 -27.68 -22.74 3.55
CA GLN A 56 -27.11 -23.68 4.49
C GLN A 56 -25.71 -23.24 4.95
N ARG A 57 -24.85 -22.82 4.04
CA ARG A 57 -23.53 -22.25 4.38
C ARG A 57 -23.65 -21.01 5.26
N LEU A 58 -24.58 -20.12 4.92
CA LEU A 58 -24.82 -18.91 5.69
C LEU A 58 -25.25 -19.24 7.13
N ASN A 59 -26.07 -20.26 7.33
CA ASN A 59 -26.51 -20.72 8.64
C ASN A 59 -25.38 -21.44 9.41
N ASP A 60 -24.67 -22.35 8.76
CA ASP A 60 -23.69 -23.22 9.40
C ASP A 60 -22.39 -22.48 9.76
N GLU A 61 -21.98 -21.49 8.95
CA GLU A 61 -20.65 -20.85 9.04
C GLU A 61 -20.71 -19.34 9.35
N GLY A 62 -21.85 -18.69 9.19
CA GLY A 62 -21.90 -17.21 9.23
C GLY A 62 -22.76 -16.65 10.37
N ILE A 63 -24.01 -17.05 10.45
CA ILE A 63 -25.00 -16.35 11.28
C ILE A 63 -24.77 -16.59 12.77
N GLU A 64 -24.47 -17.82 13.20
CA GLU A 64 -24.24 -18.15 14.61
C GLU A 64 -22.94 -17.55 15.18
N LEU A 65 -21.98 -17.29 14.30
CA LEU A 65 -20.72 -16.63 14.69
C LEU A 65 -20.87 -15.11 14.83
N ILE A 66 -21.88 -14.53 14.19
CA ILE A 66 -22.06 -13.08 14.11
C ILE A 66 -23.04 -12.57 15.16
N TRP A 67 -24.15 -13.28 15.39
CA TRP A 67 -25.13 -12.95 16.44
C TRP A 67 -25.00 -13.89 17.62
N ALA A 68 -24.76 -13.33 18.81
CA ALA A 68 -24.93 -14.07 20.05
C ALA A 68 -26.44 -14.42 20.26
N ALA A 69 -26.71 -15.45 21.08
CA ALA A 69 -28.07 -15.77 21.46
C ALA A 69 -28.74 -14.53 22.10
N ASP A 70 -29.95 -14.18 21.64
CA ASP A 70 -30.76 -13.04 22.11
C ASP A 70 -30.22 -11.64 21.76
N GLU A 71 -29.27 -11.51 20.82
CA GLU A 71 -28.77 -10.22 20.38
C GLU A 71 -29.73 -9.56 19.37
N GLY A 72 -30.00 -8.26 19.56
CA GLY A 72 -30.87 -7.47 18.71
C GLY A 72 -30.26 -7.08 17.36
N SER A 73 -30.47 -5.84 16.94
CA SER A 73 -29.83 -5.30 15.74
C SER A 73 -28.34 -5.09 15.97
N ILE A 74 -27.51 -5.52 15.02
CA ILE A 74 -26.06 -5.31 15.03
C ILE A 74 -25.58 -4.73 13.71
N ALA A 75 -24.44 -4.07 13.75
CA ALA A 75 -23.71 -3.66 12.55
C ALA A 75 -22.92 -4.84 11.98
N PHE A 76 -23.03 -5.05 10.66
CA PHE A 76 -22.31 -6.10 9.93
C PHE A 76 -21.99 -5.68 8.51
N THR A 77 -21.01 -6.32 7.91
CA THR A 77 -20.73 -6.21 6.48
C THR A 77 -21.21 -7.48 5.78
N ALA A 78 -22.04 -7.33 4.75
CA ALA A 78 -22.44 -8.41 3.86
C ALA A 78 -21.62 -8.37 2.59
N VAL A 79 -21.04 -9.50 2.20
CA VAL A 79 -20.36 -9.69 0.92
C VAL A 79 -21.16 -10.69 0.11
N LEU A 80 -21.60 -10.27 -1.08
CA LEU A 80 -22.39 -11.09 -1.97
C LEU A 80 -21.68 -11.19 -3.31
N SER A 81 -21.65 -12.40 -3.91
CA SER A 81 -21.02 -12.63 -5.20
C SER A 81 -22.04 -13.11 -6.23
N SER A 82 -21.86 -12.69 -7.50
CA SER A 82 -22.77 -13.03 -8.59
C SER A 82 -22.06 -13.12 -9.94
N THR A 83 -22.49 -14.10 -10.76
CA THR A 83 -22.10 -14.22 -12.18
C THR A 83 -22.97 -13.38 -13.12
N GLY A 84 -24.00 -12.71 -12.61
CA GLY A 84 -24.93 -11.91 -13.39
C GLY A 84 -24.43 -10.50 -13.68
N ASP A 85 -25.26 -9.74 -14.40
CA ASP A 85 -24.99 -8.33 -14.69
C ASP A 85 -25.04 -7.47 -13.42
N LEU A 86 -24.15 -6.49 -13.34
CA LEU A 86 -23.94 -5.65 -12.15
C LEU A 86 -25.22 -4.90 -11.73
N ALA A 87 -25.87 -4.20 -12.62
CA ALA A 87 -27.00 -3.33 -12.26
C ALA A 87 -28.22 -4.09 -11.72
N PRO A 88 -28.67 -5.21 -12.34
CA PRO A 88 -29.69 -6.08 -11.74
C PRO A 88 -29.25 -6.68 -10.40
N PHE A 89 -27.98 -7.05 -10.25
CA PHE A 89 -27.45 -7.61 -9.03
C PHE A 89 -27.51 -6.61 -7.87
N VAL A 90 -27.00 -5.41 -8.06
CA VAL A 90 -27.07 -4.33 -7.06
C VAL A 90 -28.51 -4.01 -6.69
N GLY A 91 -29.39 -3.89 -7.70
CA GLY A 91 -30.81 -3.62 -7.48
C GLY A 91 -31.52 -4.71 -6.67
N ALA A 92 -31.19 -5.98 -6.93
CA ALA A 92 -31.76 -7.12 -6.19
C ALA A 92 -31.32 -7.11 -4.71
N VAL A 93 -30.03 -6.89 -4.45
CA VAL A 93 -29.49 -6.86 -3.09
C VAL A 93 -30.07 -5.70 -2.29
N VAL A 94 -30.01 -4.48 -2.83
CA VAL A 94 -30.52 -3.29 -2.14
C VAL A 94 -32.01 -3.42 -1.84
N SER A 95 -32.80 -3.91 -2.82
CA SER A 95 -34.23 -4.11 -2.62
C SER A 95 -34.54 -5.20 -1.59
N ALA A 96 -33.83 -6.32 -1.61
CA ALA A 96 -34.04 -7.40 -0.65
C ALA A 96 -33.74 -6.94 0.79
N PHE A 97 -32.66 -6.20 0.98
CA PHE A 97 -32.25 -5.70 2.29
C PHE A 97 -33.23 -4.62 2.81
N ALA A 98 -33.53 -3.63 1.97
CA ALA A 98 -34.47 -2.56 2.32
C ALA A 98 -35.87 -3.11 2.65
N ASN A 99 -36.39 -4.08 1.87
CA ASN A 99 -37.71 -4.70 2.11
C ASN A 99 -37.79 -5.51 3.41
N LYS A 100 -36.66 -5.89 3.99
CA LYS A 100 -36.58 -6.57 5.28
C LYS A 100 -36.20 -5.62 6.42
N GLY A 101 -36.08 -4.32 6.15
CA GLY A 101 -35.75 -3.30 7.14
C GLY A 101 -34.29 -3.32 7.59
N ILE A 102 -33.41 -3.88 6.78
CA ILE A 102 -31.96 -3.78 6.98
C ILE A 102 -31.53 -2.40 6.50
N VAL A 103 -30.84 -1.63 7.36
CA VAL A 103 -30.29 -0.34 7.01
C VAL A 103 -28.95 -0.56 6.32
N ILE A 104 -28.79 0.03 5.13
CA ILE A 104 -27.54 -0.01 4.38
C ILE A 104 -26.90 1.37 4.49
N SER A 105 -25.69 1.44 5.03
CA SER A 105 -24.92 2.68 5.18
C SER A 105 -23.89 2.89 4.06
N HIS A 106 -23.40 1.82 3.46
CA HIS A 106 -22.43 1.86 2.38
C HIS A 106 -22.62 0.68 1.42
N VAL A 107 -22.36 0.89 0.11
CA VAL A 107 -22.35 -0.16 -0.91
C VAL A 107 -21.18 0.06 -1.84
N GLU A 108 -20.42 -0.98 -2.08
CA GLU A 108 -19.33 -1.00 -3.04
C GLU A 108 -19.45 -2.25 -3.94
N THR A 109 -19.03 -2.13 -5.20
CA THR A 109 -19.02 -3.25 -6.15
C THR A 109 -17.70 -3.35 -6.89
N ARG A 110 -17.26 -4.58 -7.17
CA ARG A 110 -16.04 -4.84 -7.93
C ARG A 110 -16.14 -6.16 -8.67
N LYS A 111 -15.28 -6.36 -9.66
CA LYS A 111 -15.07 -7.66 -10.26
C LYS A 111 -14.13 -8.51 -9.43
N ASP A 112 -14.41 -9.82 -9.38
CA ASP A 112 -13.45 -10.76 -8.83
C ASP A 112 -12.14 -10.80 -9.65
N LYS A 113 -11.09 -11.42 -9.12
CA LYS A 113 -9.79 -11.51 -9.80
C LYS A 113 -9.83 -12.23 -11.15
N SER A 114 -10.85 -13.07 -11.40
CA SER A 114 -11.03 -13.78 -12.68
C SER A 114 -11.80 -12.94 -13.71
N GLY A 115 -12.38 -11.82 -13.29
CA GLY A 115 -13.23 -10.95 -14.11
C GLY A 115 -14.58 -11.57 -14.49
N ARG A 116 -14.94 -12.72 -13.88
CA ARG A 116 -16.16 -13.49 -14.20
C ARG A 116 -17.33 -13.24 -13.25
N GLU A 117 -17.02 -12.86 -12.01
CA GLU A 117 -18.03 -12.59 -10.99
C GLU A 117 -17.96 -11.12 -10.55
N TRP A 118 -19.11 -10.64 -10.06
CA TRP A 118 -19.21 -9.37 -9.36
C TRP A 118 -19.35 -9.63 -7.88
N ASP A 119 -18.53 -8.97 -7.07
CA ASP A 119 -18.69 -8.88 -5.63
C ASP A 119 -19.38 -7.56 -5.28
N LEU A 120 -20.38 -7.63 -4.41
CA LEU A 120 -21.02 -6.49 -3.78
C LEU A 120 -20.74 -6.56 -2.29
N LEU A 121 -20.23 -5.50 -1.74
CA LEU A 121 -19.97 -5.31 -0.34
C LEU A 121 -20.96 -4.28 0.19
N ALA A 122 -21.70 -4.61 1.25
CA ALA A 122 -22.65 -3.71 1.86
C ALA A 122 -22.44 -3.65 3.38
N ASP A 123 -22.22 -2.44 3.89
CA ASP A 123 -22.23 -2.18 5.32
C ASP A 123 -23.66 -1.95 5.79
N CYS A 124 -24.07 -2.74 6.76
CA CYS A 124 -25.46 -2.88 7.14
C CYS A 124 -25.66 -2.86 8.66
N GLU A 125 -26.88 -2.52 9.06
CA GLU A 125 -27.39 -2.72 10.41
C GLU A 125 -28.71 -3.47 10.36
N GLY A 126 -28.85 -4.54 11.15
CA GLY A 126 -30.06 -5.35 11.17
C GLY A 126 -29.99 -6.50 12.17
N THR A 127 -31.10 -7.21 12.30
CA THR A 127 -31.23 -8.39 13.15
C THR A 127 -30.97 -9.69 12.39
N LYS A 128 -30.64 -10.76 13.11
CA LYS A 128 -30.45 -12.10 12.55
C LYS A 128 -31.64 -12.52 11.66
N GLY A 129 -32.86 -12.32 12.14
CA GLY A 129 -34.08 -12.69 11.39
C GLY A 129 -34.27 -11.91 10.09
N GLN A 130 -33.94 -10.62 10.07
CA GLN A 130 -34.02 -9.79 8.88
C GLN A 130 -33.02 -10.27 7.81
N VAL A 131 -31.81 -10.62 8.22
CA VAL A 131 -30.75 -11.08 7.30
C VAL A 131 -31.10 -12.45 6.71
N ILE A 132 -31.58 -13.39 7.50
CA ILE A 132 -32.03 -14.70 7.01
C ILE A 132 -33.18 -14.52 6.00
N ALA A 133 -34.16 -13.65 6.30
CA ALA A 133 -35.25 -13.36 5.40
C ALA A 133 -34.84 -12.69 4.10
N ALA A 134 -33.85 -11.77 4.14
CA ALA A 134 -33.30 -11.13 2.96
C ALA A 134 -32.49 -12.12 2.10
N ALA A 135 -31.65 -12.94 2.71
CA ALA A 135 -30.88 -13.98 2.02
C ALA A 135 -31.78 -15.01 1.35
N SER A 136 -32.86 -15.42 2.03
CA SER A 136 -33.86 -16.33 1.43
C SER A 136 -34.55 -15.71 0.23
N ASP A 137 -34.93 -14.44 0.30
CA ASP A 137 -35.56 -13.71 -0.80
C ASP A 137 -34.60 -13.58 -2.00
N LEU A 138 -33.32 -13.27 -1.73
CA LEU A 138 -32.29 -13.17 -2.77
C LEU A 138 -32.04 -14.50 -3.47
N THR A 139 -31.86 -15.58 -2.73
CA THR A 139 -31.58 -16.91 -3.30
C THR A 139 -32.74 -17.45 -4.15
N GLN A 140 -33.97 -17.02 -3.87
CA GLN A 140 -35.15 -17.39 -4.65
C GLN A 140 -35.31 -16.54 -5.93
N LYS A 141 -35.02 -15.24 -5.84
CA LYS A 141 -35.29 -14.28 -6.91
C LYS A 141 -34.12 -14.03 -7.83
N PHE A 142 -32.89 -14.25 -7.38
CA PHE A 142 -31.68 -13.96 -8.13
C PHE A 142 -30.81 -15.21 -8.31
N GLN A 143 -31.03 -15.93 -9.40
CA GLN A 143 -30.41 -17.24 -9.66
C GLN A 143 -28.90 -17.17 -9.94
N GLN A 144 -28.37 -16.00 -10.32
CA GLN A 144 -26.94 -15.79 -10.59
C GLN A 144 -26.12 -15.55 -9.30
N LEU A 145 -26.77 -15.49 -8.15
CA LEU A 145 -26.07 -15.38 -6.85
C LEU A 145 -25.20 -16.63 -6.62
N THR A 146 -23.96 -16.41 -6.25
CA THR A 146 -22.98 -17.49 -6.02
C THR A 146 -22.64 -17.67 -4.56
N GLU A 147 -22.63 -16.58 -3.78
CA GLU A 147 -22.21 -16.59 -2.37
C GLU A 147 -22.86 -15.44 -1.59
N ILE A 148 -23.12 -15.68 -0.29
CA ILE A 148 -23.39 -14.65 0.72
C ILE A 148 -22.49 -14.95 1.91
N ALA A 149 -21.66 -13.99 2.31
CA ALA A 149 -20.84 -14.05 3.50
C ALA A 149 -21.14 -12.83 4.38
N LEU A 150 -21.14 -13.02 5.68
CA LEU A 150 -21.43 -11.98 6.66
C LEU A 150 -20.29 -11.83 7.64
N TYR A 151 -20.06 -10.60 8.09
CA TYR A 151 -18.99 -10.28 9.02
C TYR A 151 -19.48 -9.28 10.04
N ARG A 152 -19.34 -9.62 11.33
CA ARG A 152 -19.70 -8.71 12.41
C ARG A 152 -18.83 -7.46 12.38
N ARG A 153 -19.46 -6.30 12.36
CA ARG A 153 -18.82 -5.05 12.70
C ARG A 153 -18.88 -4.88 14.21
N ASN A 154 -17.78 -5.10 14.89
CA ASN A 154 -17.73 -4.86 16.34
C ASN A 154 -18.01 -3.37 16.58
N GLY A 155 -19.12 -3.11 17.22
CA GLY A 155 -19.60 -1.76 17.51
C GLY A 155 -18.57 -0.97 18.30
N SER A 156 -18.08 0.03 17.71
CA SER A 156 -17.51 1.30 18.08
C SER A 156 -16.37 1.65 17.14
N SER A 157 -16.60 2.66 16.34
CA SER A 157 -15.73 3.25 15.33
C SER A 157 -15.52 2.41 14.06
N GLU A 158 -15.87 3.00 12.97
CA GLU A 158 -15.61 2.67 11.58
C GLU A 158 -14.10 2.56 11.30
N VAL A 159 -13.47 1.53 11.85
CA VAL A 159 -12.05 1.29 11.58
C VAL A 159 -11.95 0.54 10.26
N PRO A 160 -11.40 1.16 9.21
CA PRO A 160 -11.17 0.49 7.95
C PRO A 160 -10.28 -0.75 8.16
N TRP A 161 -10.55 -1.76 7.38
CA TRP A 161 -9.71 -2.96 7.41
C TRP A 161 -8.24 -2.65 7.11
N PHE A 162 -7.37 -3.42 7.70
CA PHE A 162 -5.94 -3.40 7.43
C PHE A 162 -5.31 -4.79 7.66
N PRO A 163 -4.23 -5.12 6.97
CA PRO A 163 -3.54 -6.40 7.12
C PRO A 163 -2.97 -6.56 8.55
N ARG A 164 -3.10 -7.77 9.09
CA ARG A 164 -2.57 -8.15 10.41
C ARG A 164 -1.31 -9.02 10.30
N HIS A 165 -1.09 -9.62 9.16
CA HIS A 165 0.07 -10.45 8.87
C HIS A 165 0.59 -10.13 7.47
N ILE A 166 1.89 -10.27 7.25
CA ILE A 166 2.52 -9.96 5.96
C ILE A 166 1.89 -10.71 4.77
N SER A 167 1.37 -11.93 4.97
CA SER A 167 0.68 -12.67 3.90
C SER A 167 -0.63 -12.03 3.47
N GLU A 168 -1.24 -11.20 4.31
CA GLU A 168 -2.47 -10.50 3.95
C GLU A 168 -2.23 -9.33 2.99
N LEU A 169 -0.97 -8.95 2.75
CA LEU A 169 -0.62 -8.04 1.66
C LEU A 169 -0.99 -8.59 0.27
N ASP A 170 -1.28 -9.90 0.15
CA ASP A 170 -1.88 -10.47 -1.05
C ASP A 170 -3.28 -9.92 -1.36
N LYS A 171 -3.95 -9.37 -0.36
CA LYS A 171 -5.24 -8.70 -0.46
C LYS A 171 -5.10 -7.22 -0.82
N CYS A 172 -3.93 -6.63 -0.57
CA CYS A 172 -3.55 -5.25 -0.89
C CYS A 172 -3.02 -5.19 -2.32
N SER A 173 -3.89 -5.16 -3.30
CA SER A 173 -3.50 -5.22 -4.72
C SER A 173 -4.32 -4.29 -5.61
N HIS A 174 -4.87 -3.20 -5.03
CA HIS A 174 -5.73 -2.26 -5.76
C HIS A 174 -4.88 -1.31 -6.58
N CYS A 175 -4.70 -1.68 -7.86
CA CYS A 175 -3.97 -0.86 -8.80
C CYS A 175 -4.80 0.32 -9.28
N ILE A 176 -4.19 1.49 -9.27
CA ILE A 176 -4.73 2.72 -9.83
C ILE A 176 -4.22 2.85 -11.25
N THR A 177 -5.13 2.95 -12.22
CA THR A 177 -4.78 3.21 -13.62
C THR A 177 -4.54 4.70 -13.81
N LYS A 178 -3.29 5.09 -13.96
CA LYS A 178 -2.87 6.46 -14.22
C LYS A 178 -1.63 6.43 -15.11
N TYR A 179 -1.51 7.38 -16.04
CA TYR A 179 -0.38 7.46 -16.98
C TYR A 179 -0.11 6.18 -17.79
N GLU A 180 -1.15 5.45 -18.17
CA GLU A 180 -1.00 4.21 -18.93
C GLU A 180 -0.61 4.48 -20.39
N PRO A 181 0.38 3.78 -20.96
CA PRO A 181 0.80 3.95 -22.36
C PRO A 181 -0.25 3.56 -23.38
N THR A 182 -1.31 2.86 -22.94
CA THR A 182 -2.45 2.48 -23.78
C THR A 182 -3.47 3.59 -23.93
N THR A 183 -3.60 4.49 -22.96
CA THR A 183 -4.71 5.46 -22.87
C THR A 183 -4.26 6.92 -22.78
N ASP A 184 -3.04 7.18 -22.27
CA ASP A 184 -2.55 8.56 -22.08
C ASP A 184 -1.55 8.97 -23.19
N PRO A 185 -1.95 9.87 -24.13
CA PRO A 185 -1.05 10.34 -25.18
C PRO A 185 0.20 11.08 -24.68
N ARG A 186 0.23 11.51 -23.43
CA ARG A 186 1.41 12.17 -22.83
C ARG A 186 2.47 11.17 -22.41
N HIS A 187 2.10 9.88 -22.27
CA HIS A 187 3.04 8.83 -21.91
C HIS A 187 4.06 8.61 -23.03
N PRO A 188 5.40 8.57 -22.75
CA PRO A 188 6.42 8.39 -23.77
C PRO A 188 6.28 7.13 -24.64
N GLY A 189 5.72 6.07 -24.08
CA GLY A 189 5.45 4.81 -24.78
C GLY A 189 4.06 4.72 -25.42
N TYR A 190 3.30 5.83 -25.53
CA TYR A 190 2.00 5.82 -26.14
C TYR A 190 2.05 5.38 -27.61
N GLY A 191 1.28 4.36 -27.94
CA GLY A 191 1.24 3.79 -29.29
C GLY A 191 2.39 2.82 -29.62
N ASP A 192 3.40 2.67 -28.78
CA ASP A 192 4.44 1.64 -28.95
C ASP A 192 3.95 0.29 -28.47
N GLN A 193 3.50 -0.54 -29.44
CA GLN A 193 2.91 -1.84 -29.16
C GLN A 193 3.90 -2.83 -28.51
N ALA A 194 5.18 -2.74 -28.81
CA ALA A 194 6.19 -3.61 -28.23
C ALA A 194 6.41 -3.27 -26.75
N TYR A 195 6.54 -1.99 -26.42
CA TYR A 195 6.64 -1.50 -25.06
C TYR A 195 5.37 -1.84 -24.24
N ILE A 196 4.18 -1.59 -24.80
CA ILE A 196 2.90 -1.90 -24.16
C ILE A 196 2.78 -3.40 -23.85
N ALA A 197 3.10 -4.27 -24.82
CA ALA A 197 3.07 -5.71 -24.63
C ALA A 197 4.08 -6.17 -23.56
N ARG A 198 5.29 -5.61 -23.59
CA ARG A 198 6.34 -5.90 -22.59
C ARG A 198 5.92 -5.49 -21.18
N ARG A 199 5.39 -4.29 -21.02
CA ARG A 199 4.88 -3.78 -19.76
C ARG A 199 3.74 -4.65 -19.22
N LYS A 200 2.78 -5.01 -20.09
CA LYS A 200 1.70 -5.93 -19.72
C LYS A 200 2.22 -7.27 -19.22
N PHE A 201 3.19 -7.87 -19.93
CA PHE A 201 3.80 -9.14 -19.52
C PHE A 201 4.42 -9.06 -18.11
N LEU A 202 5.18 -8.00 -17.80
CA LEU A 202 5.80 -7.80 -16.50
C LEU A 202 4.75 -7.55 -15.40
N ASN A 203 3.72 -6.76 -15.71
CA ASN A 203 2.61 -6.50 -14.79
C ASN A 203 1.82 -7.79 -14.48
N ASP A 204 1.53 -8.61 -15.49
CA ASP A 204 0.84 -9.89 -15.31
C ASP A 204 1.64 -10.85 -14.41
N GLN A 205 2.98 -10.88 -14.53
CA GLN A 205 3.85 -11.64 -13.63
C GLN A 205 3.77 -11.12 -12.18
N ALA A 206 3.82 -9.80 -12.00
CA ALA A 206 3.73 -9.19 -10.68
C ALA A 206 2.36 -9.44 -10.02
N MET A 207 1.27 -9.40 -10.79
CA MET A 207 -0.08 -9.69 -10.29
C MET A 207 -0.28 -11.13 -9.81
N THR A 208 0.44 -12.08 -10.37
CA THR A 208 0.32 -13.49 -9.96
C THR A 208 1.11 -13.82 -8.71
N TYR A 209 2.05 -12.96 -8.30
CA TYR A 209 2.90 -13.17 -7.14
C TYR A 209 2.09 -13.24 -5.83
N LYS A 210 2.37 -14.22 -4.99
CA LYS A 210 1.81 -14.40 -3.65
C LYS A 210 2.90 -14.44 -2.61
N HIS A 211 2.54 -14.08 -1.37
CA HIS A 211 3.47 -14.18 -0.26
C HIS A 211 3.98 -15.64 -0.09
N GLY A 212 5.29 -15.77 -0.06
CA GLY A 212 5.97 -17.08 0.03
C GLY A 212 6.37 -17.68 -1.32
N ASP A 213 5.87 -17.15 -2.43
CA ASP A 213 6.34 -17.55 -3.75
C ASP A 213 7.78 -17.04 -3.99
N PRO A 214 8.57 -17.73 -4.83
CA PRO A 214 9.83 -17.16 -5.31
C PRO A 214 9.54 -15.92 -6.16
N ILE A 215 10.33 -14.86 -5.94
CA ILE A 215 10.22 -13.65 -6.75
C ILE A 215 10.57 -13.99 -8.20
N PRO A 216 9.70 -13.64 -9.18
CA PRO A 216 9.96 -13.94 -10.58
C PRO A 216 11.28 -13.34 -11.07
N TYR A 217 12.08 -14.15 -11.75
CA TYR A 217 13.27 -13.66 -12.44
C TYR A 217 12.86 -12.94 -13.74
N VAL A 218 13.37 -11.74 -13.96
CA VAL A 218 13.06 -10.94 -15.14
C VAL A 218 14.26 -10.93 -16.09
N HIS A 219 14.06 -11.46 -17.30
CA HIS A 219 15.04 -11.33 -18.39
C HIS A 219 14.86 -9.97 -19.07
N TYR A 220 15.69 -9.00 -18.69
CA TYR A 220 15.67 -7.66 -19.27
C TYR A 220 16.30 -7.67 -20.67
N THR A 221 15.69 -6.93 -21.59
CA THR A 221 16.17 -6.79 -22.98
C THR A 221 17.42 -5.94 -23.05
N LYS A 222 18.12 -5.96 -24.20
CA LYS A 222 19.27 -5.07 -24.42
C LYS A 222 18.90 -3.60 -24.32
N GLU A 223 17.74 -3.23 -24.84
CA GLU A 223 17.25 -1.86 -24.80
C GLU A 223 16.95 -1.40 -23.36
N GLU A 224 16.34 -2.28 -22.55
CA GLU A 224 16.12 -2.03 -21.12
C GLU A 224 17.48 -1.86 -20.40
N GLN A 225 18.47 -2.69 -20.68
CA GLN A 225 19.83 -2.59 -20.11
C GLN A 225 20.56 -1.30 -20.53
N GLU A 226 20.41 -0.87 -21.77
CA GLU A 226 20.97 0.38 -22.26
C GLU A 226 20.31 1.60 -21.61
N THR A 227 18.99 1.56 -21.46
CA THR A 227 18.22 2.60 -20.75
C THR A 227 18.65 2.71 -19.28
N TRP A 228 18.77 1.58 -18.59
CA TRP A 228 19.30 1.52 -17.22
C TRP A 228 20.67 2.17 -17.11
N ARG A 229 21.62 1.74 -17.95
CA ARG A 229 22.99 2.26 -17.94
C ARG A 229 23.03 3.76 -18.16
N ALA A 230 22.34 4.25 -19.18
CA ALA A 230 22.32 5.67 -19.54
C ALA A 230 21.79 6.54 -18.39
N VAL A 231 20.74 6.09 -17.72
CA VAL A 231 20.16 6.82 -16.58
C VAL A 231 21.07 6.73 -15.36
N TYR A 232 21.57 5.53 -15.06
CA TYR A 232 22.46 5.29 -13.92
C TYR A 232 23.71 6.18 -13.97
N GLU A 233 24.45 6.16 -15.10
CA GLU A 233 25.70 6.92 -15.26
C GLU A 233 25.45 8.43 -15.13
N LYS A 234 24.36 8.93 -15.71
CA LYS A 234 24.02 10.35 -15.64
C LYS A 234 23.62 10.77 -14.24
N LEU A 235 22.80 9.97 -13.54
CA LEU A 235 22.38 10.26 -12.17
C LEU A 235 23.54 10.15 -11.20
N LYS A 236 24.42 9.16 -11.33
CA LYS A 236 25.54 8.95 -10.43
C LYS A 236 26.45 10.16 -10.32
N ALA A 237 26.74 10.84 -11.45
CA ALA A 237 27.53 12.07 -11.46
C ALA A 237 26.86 13.18 -10.61
N LEU A 238 25.53 13.24 -10.62
CA LEU A 238 24.76 14.25 -9.87
C LEU A 238 24.61 13.86 -8.40
N HIS A 239 24.51 12.57 -8.10
CA HIS A 239 24.36 12.06 -6.73
C HIS A 239 25.51 12.50 -5.81
N GLU A 240 26.74 12.59 -6.31
CA GLU A 240 27.91 13.01 -5.52
C GLU A 240 27.74 14.38 -4.86
N THR A 241 27.01 15.28 -5.52
CA THR A 241 26.87 16.66 -5.08
C THR A 241 25.48 17.01 -4.53
N HIS A 242 24.42 16.30 -4.95
CA HIS A 242 23.05 16.68 -4.68
C HIS A 242 22.32 15.75 -3.69
N THR A 243 22.85 14.56 -3.39
CA THR A 243 22.22 13.64 -2.45
C THR A 243 22.85 13.66 -1.06
N CYS A 244 22.12 13.22 -0.07
CA CYS A 244 22.58 13.14 1.31
C CYS A 244 23.69 12.07 1.49
N LEU A 245 24.50 12.22 2.53
CA LEU A 245 25.59 11.31 2.83
C LEU A 245 25.11 9.86 3.05
N ALA A 246 23.95 9.68 3.70
CA ALA A 246 23.35 8.36 3.91
C ALA A 246 23.12 7.64 2.58
N TYR A 247 22.55 8.33 1.58
CA TYR A 247 22.32 7.79 0.26
C TYR A 247 23.64 7.38 -0.42
N ARG A 248 24.60 8.31 -0.51
CA ARG A 248 25.90 8.07 -1.17
C ARG A 248 26.66 6.90 -0.57
N ARG A 249 26.67 6.83 0.77
CA ARG A 249 27.28 5.72 1.51
C ARG A 249 26.62 4.37 1.21
N ASN A 250 25.30 4.33 1.22
CA ASN A 250 24.56 3.10 0.98
C ASN A 250 24.62 2.66 -0.48
N LEU A 251 24.55 3.60 -1.45
CA LEU A 251 24.75 3.27 -2.85
C LEU A 251 26.14 2.67 -3.08
N LYS A 252 27.17 3.28 -2.50
CA LYS A 252 28.54 2.75 -2.59
C LYS A 252 28.65 1.32 -2.01
N LEU A 253 28.02 1.04 -0.88
CA LEU A 253 28.01 -0.31 -0.29
C LEU A 253 27.30 -1.32 -1.19
N LEU A 254 26.18 -0.93 -1.81
CA LEU A 254 25.45 -1.76 -2.78
C LEU A 254 26.30 -2.07 -4.03
N GLU A 255 27.08 -1.10 -4.49
CA GLU A 255 28.03 -1.27 -5.60
C GLU A 255 29.21 -2.16 -5.20
N ASP A 256 29.82 -1.92 -4.03
CA ASP A 256 30.97 -2.68 -3.54
C ASP A 256 30.60 -4.16 -3.28
N GLU A 257 29.36 -4.45 -2.87
CA GLU A 257 28.84 -5.81 -2.71
C GLU A 257 28.29 -6.41 -4.04
N GLY A 258 28.32 -5.66 -5.14
CA GLY A 258 27.88 -6.12 -6.46
C GLY A 258 26.37 -6.29 -6.59
N VAL A 259 25.58 -5.69 -5.69
CA VAL A 259 24.11 -5.76 -5.73
C VAL A 259 23.52 -4.83 -6.78
N ILE A 260 24.11 -3.64 -6.94
CA ILE A 260 23.73 -2.64 -7.96
C ILE A 260 24.95 -2.28 -8.80
N SER A 261 24.79 -2.24 -10.10
CA SER A 261 25.84 -1.80 -11.01
C SER A 261 25.25 -1.15 -12.28
N PRO A 262 26.02 -0.31 -13.00
CA PRO A 262 25.57 0.22 -14.29
C PRO A 262 25.51 -0.84 -15.40
N LYS A 263 26.12 -2.01 -15.21
CA LYS A 263 26.29 -3.03 -16.25
C LYS A 263 25.06 -3.91 -16.42
N GLU A 264 24.32 -4.14 -15.35
CA GLU A 264 23.21 -5.08 -15.33
C GLU A 264 22.10 -4.57 -14.39
N ILE A 265 20.84 -4.72 -14.80
CA ILE A 265 19.69 -4.41 -13.97
C ILE A 265 19.60 -5.45 -12.86
N PRO A 266 19.62 -5.02 -11.58
CA PRO A 266 19.53 -5.95 -10.45
C PRO A 266 18.22 -6.74 -10.43
N GLN A 267 18.27 -7.98 -10.01
CA GLN A 267 17.07 -8.76 -9.70
C GLN A 267 16.55 -8.40 -8.32
N ILE A 268 15.23 -8.25 -8.19
CA ILE A 268 14.58 -7.93 -6.90
C ILE A 268 14.96 -8.95 -5.82
N SER A 269 15.09 -10.22 -6.17
CA SER A 269 15.50 -11.27 -5.24
C SER A 269 16.89 -11.05 -4.63
N GLU A 270 17.83 -10.52 -5.40
CA GLU A 270 19.20 -10.22 -4.92
C GLU A 270 19.21 -8.96 -4.05
N VAL A 271 18.47 -7.93 -4.47
CA VAL A 271 18.28 -6.71 -3.66
C VAL A 271 17.65 -7.05 -2.31
N ASN A 272 16.67 -7.96 -2.29
CA ASN A 272 16.03 -8.40 -1.05
C ASN A 272 16.99 -9.10 -0.10
N LYS A 273 17.89 -9.94 -0.59
CA LYS A 273 18.94 -10.57 0.25
C LYS A 273 19.80 -9.52 0.98
N TYR A 274 20.09 -8.42 0.30
CA TYR A 274 20.85 -7.31 0.88
C TYR A 274 20.03 -6.52 1.90
N LEU A 275 18.83 -6.04 1.51
CA LEU A 275 18.00 -5.20 2.36
C LEU A 275 17.54 -5.92 3.64
N GLN A 276 17.19 -7.21 3.55
CA GLN A 276 16.79 -8.00 4.70
C GLN A 276 17.87 -8.06 5.79
N LYS A 277 19.14 -8.15 5.40
CA LYS A 277 20.27 -8.15 6.33
C LYS A 277 20.52 -6.79 6.98
N ARG A 278 20.19 -5.70 6.28
CA ARG A 278 20.49 -4.33 6.70
C ARG A 278 19.38 -3.74 7.57
N THR A 279 18.15 -3.82 7.10
CA THR A 279 17.01 -3.12 7.72
C THR A 279 15.76 -3.98 7.84
N GLY A 280 15.76 -5.19 7.27
CA GLY A 280 14.59 -6.05 7.22
C GLY A 280 13.59 -5.69 6.12
N PHE A 281 13.84 -4.64 5.32
CA PHE A 281 12.99 -4.31 4.18
C PHE A 281 13.09 -5.37 3.08
N ILE A 282 11.98 -5.55 2.37
CA ILE A 282 11.90 -6.36 1.14
C ILE A 282 11.11 -5.61 0.07
N LEU A 283 11.51 -5.79 -1.17
CA LEU A 283 10.76 -5.39 -2.34
C LEU A 283 9.79 -6.51 -2.72
N ARG A 284 8.55 -6.16 -2.99
CA ARG A 284 7.52 -7.07 -3.46
C ARG A 284 7.06 -6.64 -4.85
N PRO A 285 7.08 -7.52 -5.87
CA PRO A 285 6.59 -7.18 -7.20
C PRO A 285 5.15 -6.69 -7.18
N CYS A 286 4.90 -5.56 -7.87
CA CYS A 286 3.61 -4.92 -8.02
C CYS A 286 3.35 -4.57 -9.49
N SER A 287 2.09 -4.56 -9.90
CA SER A 287 1.69 -4.34 -11.30
C SER A 287 1.44 -2.88 -11.67
N GLY A 288 1.94 -1.94 -10.89
CA GLY A 288 1.76 -0.50 -11.14
C GLY A 288 1.48 0.27 -9.85
N LEU A 289 0.80 1.43 -9.98
CA LEU A 289 0.45 2.26 -8.83
C LEU A 289 -0.61 1.59 -7.97
N LEU A 290 -0.38 1.55 -6.67
CA LEU A 290 -1.35 1.09 -5.68
C LEU A 290 -2.15 2.25 -5.10
N SER A 291 -3.30 1.92 -4.47
CA SER A 291 -3.98 2.85 -3.59
C SER A 291 -3.04 3.32 -2.46
N ALA A 292 -3.19 4.55 -2.00
CA ALA A 292 -2.37 5.06 -0.90
C ALA A 292 -2.51 4.18 0.36
N ARG A 293 -3.71 3.68 0.64
CA ARG A 293 -3.98 2.80 1.78
C ARG A 293 -3.17 1.50 1.69
N ASP A 294 -3.21 0.81 0.56
CA ASP A 294 -2.51 -0.46 0.35
C ASP A 294 -0.99 -0.28 0.35
N PHE A 295 -0.54 0.77 -0.32
CA PHE A 295 0.87 1.10 -0.37
C PHE A 295 1.43 1.39 1.02
N LEU A 296 0.79 2.30 1.77
CA LEU A 296 1.23 2.65 3.12
C LEU A 296 1.12 1.45 4.08
N ALA A 297 0.05 0.66 3.99
CA ALA A 297 -0.11 -0.53 4.83
C ALA A 297 1.02 -1.55 4.63
N SER A 298 1.57 -1.69 3.42
CA SER A 298 2.69 -2.60 3.16
C SER A 298 3.97 -2.18 3.88
N LEU A 299 4.20 -0.87 4.03
CA LEU A 299 5.36 -0.33 4.73
C LEU A 299 5.38 -0.71 6.23
N ALA A 300 4.21 -0.91 6.85
CA ALA A 300 4.11 -1.38 8.23
C ALA A 300 4.84 -2.71 8.45
N PHE A 301 4.90 -3.55 7.42
CA PHE A 301 5.57 -4.86 7.41
C PHE A 301 7.00 -4.81 6.87
N ARG A 302 7.55 -3.61 6.65
CA ARG A 302 8.81 -3.39 5.91
C ARG A 302 8.79 -4.02 4.52
N VAL A 303 7.64 -3.96 3.86
CA VAL A 303 7.45 -4.38 2.48
C VAL A 303 7.25 -3.14 1.62
N PHE A 304 8.06 -3.00 0.60
CA PHE A 304 7.93 -1.98 -0.42
C PHE A 304 7.39 -2.61 -1.70
N GLN A 305 6.20 -2.20 -2.11
CA GLN A 305 5.59 -2.64 -3.36
C GLN A 305 6.32 -1.96 -4.52
N THR A 306 6.92 -2.75 -5.40
CA THR A 306 7.84 -2.23 -6.43
C THR A 306 7.41 -2.63 -7.84
N THR A 307 7.51 -1.72 -8.77
CA THR A 307 7.32 -2.01 -10.20
C THR A 307 8.48 -2.85 -10.73
N THR A 308 8.24 -3.57 -11.83
CA THR A 308 9.26 -4.42 -12.47
C THR A 308 9.58 -3.99 -13.90
N TYR A 309 8.85 -3.03 -14.45
CA TYR A 309 9.07 -2.45 -15.77
C TYR A 309 10.00 -1.24 -15.71
N LEU A 310 10.65 -0.93 -16.84
CA LEU A 310 11.44 0.28 -17.02
C LEU A 310 10.65 1.33 -17.80
N ARG A 311 11.03 2.59 -17.60
CA ARG A 311 10.57 3.71 -18.43
C ARG A 311 10.94 3.52 -19.89
N HIS A 312 10.18 4.17 -20.77
CA HIS A 312 10.40 4.07 -22.21
C HIS A 312 11.75 4.64 -22.64
N SER A 313 12.48 3.91 -23.49
CA SER A 313 13.85 4.25 -23.97
C SER A 313 13.92 5.59 -24.71
N GLY A 314 12.83 6.01 -25.35
CA GLY A 314 12.75 7.30 -26.06
C GLY A 314 12.82 8.53 -25.15
N LYS A 315 12.57 8.39 -23.84
CA LYS A 315 12.69 9.47 -22.83
C LYS A 315 13.32 8.94 -21.53
N PRO A 316 14.57 8.50 -21.55
CA PRO A 316 15.19 7.79 -20.42
C PRO A 316 15.35 8.65 -19.17
N HIS A 317 15.38 9.98 -19.30
CA HIS A 317 15.59 10.90 -18.17
C HIS A 317 14.30 11.50 -17.60
N HIS A 318 13.15 11.08 -18.09
CA HIS A 318 11.86 11.52 -17.61
C HIS A 318 10.88 10.35 -17.60
N SER A 319 10.21 10.11 -16.47
CA SER A 319 9.12 9.15 -16.36
C SER A 319 7.92 9.83 -15.71
N PRO A 320 6.71 9.69 -16.28
CA PRO A 320 5.50 10.25 -15.69
C PRO A 320 5.01 9.45 -14.46
N GLU A 321 5.66 8.33 -14.19
CA GLU A 321 5.30 7.39 -13.13
C GLU A 321 6.54 6.68 -12.59
N PRO A 322 6.46 6.08 -11.39
CA PRO A 322 7.51 5.21 -10.88
C PRO A 322 7.78 4.03 -11.83
N ASP A 323 9.04 3.75 -12.06
CA ASP A 323 9.53 2.59 -12.79
C ASP A 323 10.64 1.91 -12.00
N LEU A 324 11.14 0.78 -12.44
CA LEU A 324 12.18 0.04 -11.73
C LEU A 324 13.46 0.86 -11.47
N ILE A 325 13.79 1.82 -12.33
CA ILE A 325 14.93 2.72 -12.09
C ILE A 325 14.69 3.59 -10.86
N HIS A 326 13.50 4.16 -10.75
CA HIS A 326 13.08 4.91 -9.56
C HIS A 326 13.18 4.05 -8.30
N GLU A 327 12.69 2.81 -8.36
CA GLU A 327 12.68 1.90 -7.23
C GLU A 327 14.09 1.53 -6.77
N LEU A 328 14.97 1.16 -7.72
CA LEU A 328 16.31 0.66 -7.43
C LEU A 328 17.32 1.75 -7.11
N LEU A 329 17.28 2.90 -7.78
CA LEU A 329 18.21 4.01 -7.53
C LEU A 329 17.66 5.02 -6.53
N GLY A 330 16.34 5.22 -6.49
CA GLY A 330 15.73 6.16 -5.55
C GLY A 330 15.55 5.54 -4.16
N HIS A 331 14.78 4.47 -4.07
CA HIS A 331 14.37 3.90 -2.78
C HIS A 331 15.38 2.96 -2.15
N VAL A 332 15.97 2.02 -2.91
CA VAL A 332 16.78 0.94 -2.32
C VAL A 332 17.96 1.44 -1.48
N PRO A 333 18.79 2.40 -1.91
CA PRO A 333 19.87 2.91 -1.06
C PRO A 333 19.35 3.62 0.21
N MET A 334 18.19 4.25 0.13
CA MET A 334 17.56 4.90 1.29
C MET A 334 16.95 3.87 2.24
N PHE A 335 16.31 2.79 1.77
CA PHE A 335 15.82 1.71 2.62
C PHE A 335 16.95 0.88 3.28
N ALA A 336 18.17 0.97 2.76
CA ALA A 336 19.35 0.42 3.43
C ALA A 336 19.80 1.24 4.65
N ASP A 337 19.28 2.47 4.82
CA ASP A 337 19.50 3.30 6.00
C ASP A 337 18.48 2.95 7.11
N PRO A 338 18.92 2.63 8.34
CA PRO A 338 18.02 2.23 9.42
C PRO A 338 17.02 3.31 9.82
N LEU A 339 17.36 4.61 9.73
CA LEU A 339 16.45 5.69 10.09
C LEU A 339 15.35 5.88 9.07
N VAL A 340 15.69 5.82 7.77
CA VAL A 340 14.71 5.90 6.68
C VAL A 340 13.80 4.68 6.67
N ALA A 341 14.36 3.48 6.87
CA ALA A 341 13.59 2.26 7.02
C ALA A 341 12.59 2.34 8.18
N GLN A 342 13.04 2.86 9.33
CA GLN A 342 12.16 3.06 10.48
C GLN A 342 11.11 4.14 10.22
N MET A 343 11.47 5.24 9.58
CA MET A 343 10.55 6.32 9.23
C MET A 343 9.44 5.83 8.30
N SER A 344 9.79 5.06 7.29
CA SER A 344 8.82 4.47 6.34
C SER A 344 7.90 3.46 7.05
N GLN A 345 8.44 2.62 7.94
CA GLN A 345 7.64 1.70 8.74
C GLN A 345 6.71 2.44 9.71
N ASP A 346 7.17 3.50 10.37
CA ASP A 346 6.36 4.29 11.29
C ASP A 346 5.16 4.91 10.55
N ILE A 347 5.35 5.44 9.32
CA ILE A 347 4.27 5.93 8.47
C ILE A 347 3.29 4.79 8.12
N GLY A 348 3.82 3.62 7.77
CA GLY A 348 3.01 2.43 7.51
C GLY A 348 2.15 2.03 8.72
N LEU A 349 2.73 1.97 9.91
CA LEU A 349 2.01 1.65 11.15
C LEU A 349 0.95 2.70 11.49
N MET A 350 1.20 3.99 11.21
CA MET A 350 0.20 5.04 11.35
C MET A 350 -0.98 4.88 10.41
N SER A 351 -0.79 4.29 9.23
CA SER A 351 -1.84 4.12 8.23
C SER A 351 -2.83 2.99 8.55
N LEU A 352 -2.45 2.03 9.41
CA LEU A 352 -3.28 0.87 9.72
C LEU A 352 -4.54 1.26 10.47
N GLY A 353 -5.70 1.07 9.84
CA GLY A 353 -7.00 1.43 10.38
C GLY A 353 -7.29 2.94 10.41
N ALA A 354 -6.48 3.75 9.76
CA ALA A 354 -6.69 5.18 9.60
C ALA A 354 -7.87 5.47 8.67
N SER A 355 -8.59 6.57 8.91
CA SER A 355 -9.65 7.05 8.02
C SER A 355 -9.08 7.47 6.65
N ASP A 356 -9.94 7.64 5.65
CA ASP A 356 -9.49 8.09 4.33
C ASP A 356 -8.82 9.46 4.37
N GLU A 357 -9.33 10.38 5.19
CA GLU A 357 -8.70 11.68 5.40
C GLU A 357 -7.31 11.57 6.03
N GLN A 358 -7.15 10.66 7.00
CA GLN A 358 -5.85 10.40 7.62
C GLN A 358 -4.87 9.74 6.62
N ILE A 359 -5.35 8.82 5.79
CA ILE A 359 -4.55 8.21 4.70
C ILE A 359 -4.06 9.27 3.73
N GLU A 360 -4.93 10.20 3.31
CA GLU A 360 -4.53 11.30 2.42
C GLU A 360 -3.43 12.17 3.04
N LYS A 361 -3.58 12.53 4.30
CA LYS A 361 -2.56 13.27 5.07
C LYS A 361 -1.24 12.53 5.17
N LEU A 362 -1.28 11.23 5.51
CA LEU A 362 -0.08 10.39 5.60
C LEU A 362 0.59 10.19 4.23
N ALA A 363 -0.20 9.99 3.18
CA ALA A 363 0.32 9.91 1.81
C ALA A 363 1.00 11.21 1.38
N THR A 364 0.44 12.36 1.75
CA THR A 364 1.04 13.67 1.49
C THR A 364 2.35 13.86 2.26
N VAL A 365 2.40 13.44 3.53
CA VAL A 365 3.64 13.48 4.31
C VAL A 365 4.69 12.54 3.69
N TYR A 366 4.29 11.32 3.29
CA TYR A 366 5.18 10.38 2.61
C TYR A 366 5.73 11.00 1.32
N TRP A 367 4.87 11.61 0.50
CA TRP A 367 5.25 12.32 -0.72
C TRP A 367 6.36 13.35 -0.48
N PHE A 368 6.15 14.24 0.47
CA PHE A 368 7.07 15.35 0.71
C PHE A 368 8.33 15.01 1.51
N ILE A 369 8.43 13.83 2.12
CA ILE A 369 9.66 13.46 2.85
C ILE A 369 10.37 12.24 2.25
N ILE A 370 9.64 11.20 1.83
CA ILE A 370 10.26 9.99 1.30
C ILE A 370 10.45 10.08 -0.23
N GLU A 371 9.53 10.76 -0.95
CA GLU A 371 9.64 10.91 -2.40
C GLU A 371 10.38 12.20 -2.82
N PHE A 372 10.02 13.33 -2.22
CA PHE A 372 10.53 14.66 -2.63
C PHE A 372 11.22 15.44 -1.50
N GLY A 373 11.62 14.76 -0.44
CA GLY A 373 12.23 15.40 0.72
C GLY A 373 13.66 15.85 0.51
N LEU A 374 14.02 16.93 1.18
CA LEU A 374 15.37 17.47 1.28
C LEU A 374 15.85 17.46 2.73
N CYS A 375 17.16 17.46 2.93
CA CYS A 375 17.78 17.74 4.23
C CYS A 375 18.94 18.75 4.09
N ARG A 376 19.41 19.26 5.24
CA ARG A 376 20.58 20.13 5.29
C ARG A 376 21.79 19.35 5.74
N GLU A 377 22.83 19.34 4.91
CA GLU A 377 24.15 18.80 5.26
C GLU A 377 25.20 19.87 4.97
N GLU A 378 26.01 20.22 5.96
CA GLU A 378 27.05 21.25 5.83
C GLU A 378 26.55 22.59 5.26
N GLY A 379 25.34 22.97 5.61
CA GLY A 379 24.66 24.18 5.12
C GLY A 379 24.08 24.09 3.71
N GLN A 380 24.25 22.97 3.01
CA GLN A 380 23.75 22.76 1.66
C GLN A 380 22.46 21.91 1.67
N LEU A 381 21.62 22.11 0.65
CA LEU A 381 20.46 21.27 0.41
C LEU A 381 20.90 19.94 -0.24
N LYS A 382 20.40 18.84 0.30
CA LYS A 382 20.68 17.49 -0.18
C LYS A 382 19.40 16.70 -0.27
N ALA A 383 19.19 15.97 -1.35
CA ALA A 383 18.04 15.13 -1.53
C ALA A 383 18.10 13.89 -0.62
N ILE A 384 16.99 13.60 0.01
CA ILE A 384 16.71 12.33 0.71
C ILE A 384 15.56 11.58 0.02
N GLY A 385 14.73 12.28 -0.76
CA GLY A 385 13.56 11.73 -1.42
C GLY A 385 13.90 10.95 -2.69
N ALA A 386 13.29 9.75 -2.84
CA ALA A 386 13.55 8.83 -3.94
C ALA A 386 13.13 9.40 -5.31
N GLY A 387 12.02 10.14 -5.37
CA GLY A 387 11.55 10.82 -6.57
C GLY A 387 12.57 11.82 -7.09
N LEU A 388 13.20 12.60 -6.20
CA LEU A 388 14.29 13.51 -6.56
C LEU A 388 15.52 12.75 -7.02
N ILE A 389 15.94 11.76 -6.26
CA ILE A 389 17.19 11.01 -6.50
C ILE A 389 17.17 10.29 -7.85
N SER A 390 16.01 9.86 -8.31
CA SER A 390 15.82 9.13 -9.57
C SER A 390 15.45 10.01 -10.77
N ALA A 391 15.29 11.33 -10.58
CA ALA A 391 14.89 12.29 -11.60
C ALA A 391 15.95 13.39 -11.79
N TYR A 392 16.73 13.28 -12.87
CA TYR A 392 17.88 14.18 -13.13
C TYR A 392 17.52 15.67 -13.09
N GLY A 393 16.44 16.07 -13.79
CA GLY A 393 16.06 17.47 -13.89
C GLY A 393 15.51 18.02 -12.59
N GLU A 394 14.65 17.26 -11.92
CA GLU A 394 14.03 17.68 -10.68
C GLU A 394 15.00 17.70 -9.50
N LEU A 395 15.99 16.79 -9.47
CA LEU A 395 17.04 16.80 -8.46
C LEU A 395 17.85 18.12 -8.50
N MET A 396 18.21 18.57 -9.70
CA MET A 396 18.89 19.87 -9.88
C MET A 396 17.97 21.04 -9.50
N HIS A 397 16.69 20.97 -9.90
CA HIS A 397 15.71 22.01 -9.60
C HIS A 397 15.48 22.13 -8.09
N ALA A 398 15.24 21.02 -7.41
CA ALA A 398 14.96 20.97 -5.98
C ALA A 398 16.10 21.50 -5.10
N CYS A 399 17.36 21.27 -5.50
CA CYS A 399 18.54 21.76 -4.79
C CYS A 399 18.97 23.18 -5.19
N SER A 400 18.26 23.84 -6.12
CA SER A 400 18.52 25.21 -6.55
C SER A 400 17.70 26.23 -5.75
N ASP A 401 17.95 27.53 -5.95
CA ASP A 401 17.20 28.61 -5.33
C ASP A 401 15.88 28.95 -6.06
N LYS A 402 15.47 28.14 -7.05
CA LYS A 402 14.27 28.40 -7.84
C LYS A 402 12.97 28.09 -7.14
N PRO A 403 12.79 26.87 -6.55
CA PRO A 403 11.60 26.51 -5.83
C PRO A 403 11.59 27.10 -4.43
N GLU A 404 10.41 27.14 -3.82
CA GLU A 404 10.27 27.47 -2.41
C GLU A 404 10.76 26.32 -1.53
N HIS A 405 11.49 26.65 -0.45
CA HIS A 405 11.97 25.68 0.54
C HIS A 405 11.38 25.99 1.90
N LEU A 406 10.58 25.08 2.45
CA LEU A 406 9.96 25.18 3.76
C LEU A 406 10.58 24.21 4.75
N ASP A 407 10.67 24.58 6.01
CA ASP A 407 11.09 23.64 7.05
C ASP A 407 10.08 22.50 7.18
N PHE A 408 10.57 21.26 7.21
CA PHE A 408 9.72 20.09 7.38
C PHE A 408 8.99 20.12 8.73
N ASP A 409 7.66 20.14 8.64
CA ASP A 409 6.72 20.07 9.75
C ASP A 409 5.58 19.16 9.31
N PRO A 410 5.44 17.94 9.83
CA PRO A 410 4.45 16.96 9.35
C PRO A 410 3.00 17.48 9.39
N VAL A 411 2.65 18.33 10.36
CA VAL A 411 1.30 18.90 10.47
C VAL A 411 0.99 19.83 9.28
N LYS A 412 1.93 20.70 8.95
CA LYS A 412 1.81 21.62 7.80
C LYS A 412 1.95 20.86 6.49
N THR A 413 2.92 19.95 6.42
CA THR A 413 3.19 19.12 5.25
C THR A 413 1.96 18.29 4.85
N ALA A 414 1.25 17.72 5.81
CA ALA A 414 0.05 16.91 5.60
C ALA A 414 -1.11 17.68 4.91
N MET A 415 -1.09 19.00 4.99
CA MET A 415 -2.12 19.87 4.39
C MET A 415 -1.69 20.49 3.05
N GLN A 416 -0.45 20.21 2.62
CA GLN A 416 0.11 20.79 1.41
C GLN A 416 -0.42 20.07 0.15
N LYS A 417 -0.81 20.84 -0.85
CA LYS A 417 -1.09 20.29 -2.19
C LYS A 417 0.23 19.97 -2.88
N TYR A 418 0.29 18.85 -3.56
CA TYR A 418 1.45 18.44 -4.36
C TYR A 418 1.12 18.39 -5.86
N GLU A 419 2.15 18.51 -6.69
CA GLU A 419 2.06 18.35 -8.13
C GLU A 419 2.54 16.93 -8.51
N ASP A 420 1.85 16.28 -9.44
CA ASP A 420 2.19 14.92 -9.88
C ASP A 420 2.48 14.83 -11.39
N SER A 421 2.39 15.96 -12.11
CA SER A 421 2.58 16.04 -13.56
C SER A 421 3.75 16.95 -13.97
N ASP A 422 4.33 17.71 -13.02
CA ASP A 422 5.44 18.62 -13.22
C ASP A 422 6.28 18.70 -11.95
N TYR A 423 7.39 19.43 -11.97
CA TYR A 423 8.24 19.65 -10.80
C TYR A 423 7.44 20.28 -9.66
N GLN A 424 7.80 19.86 -8.44
CA GLN A 424 7.16 20.44 -7.26
C GLN A 424 7.43 21.94 -7.18
N PRO A 425 6.42 22.78 -6.91
CA PRO A 425 6.61 24.21 -6.74
C PRO A 425 7.32 24.57 -5.44
N LEU A 426 7.29 23.67 -4.46
CA LEU A 426 7.96 23.80 -3.17
C LEU A 426 8.44 22.44 -2.65
N TYR A 427 9.46 22.48 -1.80
CA TYR A 427 10.03 21.31 -1.15
C TYR A 427 10.15 21.52 0.36
N PHE A 428 9.96 20.45 1.13
CA PHE A 428 10.20 20.48 2.57
C PHE A 428 11.60 20.00 2.90
N VAL A 429 12.24 20.74 3.81
CA VAL A 429 13.63 20.56 4.20
C VAL A 429 13.69 20.13 5.66
N ALA A 430 14.13 18.91 5.93
CA ALA A 430 14.43 18.47 7.27
C ALA A 430 15.83 18.95 7.70
N ARG A 431 16.04 19.15 9.00
CA ARG A 431 17.40 19.43 9.52
C ARG A 431 18.33 18.24 9.33
N SER A 432 17.78 17.04 9.46
CA SER A 432 18.43 15.76 9.24
C SER A 432 17.36 14.66 9.12
N ILE A 433 17.73 13.47 8.65
CA ILE A 433 16.85 12.29 8.65
C ILE A 433 16.37 11.97 10.07
N GLN A 434 17.26 12.09 11.08
CA GLN A 434 16.90 11.89 12.48
C GLN A 434 15.86 12.89 12.97
N ASP A 435 15.97 14.18 12.61
CA ASP A 435 15.01 15.23 12.97
C ASP A 435 13.64 14.93 12.32
N ALA A 436 13.62 14.49 11.06
CA ALA A 436 12.39 14.09 10.37
C ALA A 436 11.68 12.94 11.09
N LEU A 437 12.42 11.89 11.49
CA LEU A 437 11.87 10.76 12.24
C LEU A 437 11.26 11.18 13.57
N VAL A 438 11.95 12.05 14.33
CA VAL A 438 11.43 12.56 15.61
C VAL A 438 10.12 13.32 15.42
N LYS A 439 10.09 14.24 14.45
CA LYS A 439 8.88 15.02 14.13
C LYS A 439 7.71 14.15 13.68
N LEU A 440 7.98 13.11 12.88
CA LEU A 440 6.95 12.14 12.46
C LEU A 440 6.36 11.38 13.66
N ARG A 441 7.19 10.97 14.61
CA ARG A 441 6.72 10.30 15.83
C ARG A 441 5.90 11.21 16.73
N GLU A 442 6.24 12.49 16.81
CA GLU A 442 5.38 13.48 17.50
C GLU A 442 4.04 13.66 16.75
N TYR A 443 4.07 13.74 15.43
CA TYR A 443 2.87 13.81 14.62
C TYR A 443 1.97 12.58 14.80
N ALA A 444 2.55 11.38 14.92
CA ALA A 444 1.81 10.15 15.18
C ALA A 444 0.93 10.22 16.44
N LYS A 445 1.37 10.95 17.47
CA LYS A 445 0.61 11.14 18.72
C LYS A 445 -0.64 12.00 18.52
N SER A 446 -0.70 12.81 17.47
CA SER A 446 -1.87 13.65 17.14
C SER A 446 -2.93 12.90 16.32
N LEU A 447 -2.62 11.71 15.82
CA LEU A 447 -3.56 10.89 15.05
C LEU A 447 -4.42 10.07 16.01
N GLU A 448 -5.69 10.49 16.15
CA GLU A 448 -6.65 9.79 16.99
C GLU A 448 -7.03 8.45 16.36
N ARG A 449 -6.83 7.36 17.12
CA ARG A 449 -7.26 6.01 16.79
C ARG A 449 -7.77 5.32 18.05
N PRO A 450 -8.79 4.44 17.95
CA PRO A 450 -9.33 3.74 19.12
C PRO A 450 -8.42 2.59 19.60
N PHE A 451 -7.25 2.42 19.00
CA PHE A 451 -6.26 1.40 19.33
C PHE A 451 -4.86 1.87 18.95
N SER A 452 -3.86 1.17 19.43
CA SER A 452 -2.48 1.23 18.96
C SER A 452 -2.10 -0.06 18.25
N VAL A 453 -1.00 -0.05 17.50
CA VAL A 453 -0.46 -1.23 16.82
C VAL A 453 1.01 -1.43 17.17
N ILE A 454 1.41 -2.70 17.31
CA ILE A 454 2.80 -3.09 17.50
C ILE A 454 3.15 -4.12 16.42
N TYR A 455 4.23 -3.88 15.70
CA TYR A 455 4.77 -4.85 14.75
C TYR A 455 5.66 -5.86 15.46
N ASP A 456 5.40 -7.14 15.22
CA ASP A 456 6.24 -8.25 15.67
C ASP A 456 7.10 -8.73 14.48
N PRO A 457 8.43 -8.49 14.51
CA PRO A 457 9.32 -8.88 13.41
C PRO A 457 9.53 -10.39 13.30
N PHE A 458 9.28 -11.17 14.37
CA PHE A 458 9.47 -12.63 14.37
C PHE A 458 8.33 -13.33 13.65
N THR A 459 7.11 -12.92 13.91
CA THR A 459 5.90 -13.44 13.29
C THR A 459 5.52 -12.68 12.03
N ARG A 460 6.11 -11.51 11.80
CA ARG A 460 5.74 -10.56 10.73
C ARG A 460 4.26 -10.19 10.76
N SER A 461 3.75 -10.01 11.97
CA SER A 461 2.35 -9.65 12.22
C SER A 461 2.24 -8.32 12.96
N VAL A 462 1.04 -7.77 12.93
CA VAL A 462 0.68 -6.56 13.66
C VAL A 462 -0.30 -6.94 14.76
N GLU A 463 0.09 -6.68 15.99
CA GLU A 463 -0.77 -6.79 17.16
C GLU A 463 -1.52 -5.48 17.40
N VAL A 464 -2.79 -5.60 17.72
CA VAL A 464 -3.65 -4.45 18.04
C VAL A 464 -3.83 -4.37 19.53
N ILE A 465 -3.52 -3.20 20.07
CA ILE A 465 -3.57 -2.88 21.50
C ILE A 465 -4.74 -1.94 21.72
N ARG A 466 -5.82 -2.42 22.30
CA ARG A 466 -7.03 -1.64 22.62
C ARG A 466 -7.04 -1.16 24.05
N ASP A 467 -6.45 -1.96 24.94
CA ASP A 467 -6.41 -1.71 26.36
C ASP A 467 -5.09 -2.20 26.99
N PHE A 468 -5.00 -2.07 28.30
CA PHE A 468 -3.81 -2.47 29.05
C PHE A 468 -3.61 -3.99 29.11
N ALA A 469 -4.67 -4.77 28.98
CA ALA A 469 -4.59 -6.24 28.96
C ALA A 469 -3.92 -6.73 27.67
N ASP A 470 -4.27 -6.13 26.52
CA ASP A 470 -3.64 -6.41 25.23
C ASP A 470 -2.13 -6.04 25.24
N PHE A 471 -1.76 -5.01 26.03
CA PHE A 471 -0.38 -4.54 26.09
C PHE A 471 0.54 -5.45 26.93
N ALA A 472 0.01 -6.14 27.92
CA ALA A 472 0.80 -6.92 28.87
C ALA A 472 1.69 -8.02 28.23
N PRO A 473 1.21 -8.83 27.25
CA PRO A 473 2.03 -9.82 26.55
C PRO A 473 3.17 -9.18 25.73
N ALA A 474 2.89 -8.08 25.04
CA ALA A 474 3.91 -7.35 24.28
C ALA A 474 5.01 -6.79 25.19
N LEU A 475 4.63 -6.23 26.33
CA LEU A 475 5.58 -5.74 27.34
C LEU A 475 6.45 -6.88 27.91
N GLN A 476 5.86 -8.05 28.13
CA GLN A 476 6.61 -9.21 28.64
C GLN A 476 7.65 -9.69 27.61
N ARG A 477 7.31 -9.77 26.31
CA ARG A 477 8.27 -10.08 25.25
C ARG A 477 9.42 -9.08 25.22
N PHE A 478 9.12 -7.80 25.23
CA PHE A 478 10.13 -6.75 25.25
C PHE A 478 11.08 -6.87 26.46
N ARG A 479 10.55 -7.18 27.65
CA ARG A 479 11.36 -7.43 28.84
C ARG A 479 12.30 -8.62 28.68
N MET A 480 11.84 -9.68 28.05
CA MET A 480 12.67 -10.88 27.80
C MET A 480 13.80 -10.57 26.82
N GLU A 481 13.53 -9.85 25.73
CA GLU A 481 14.54 -9.43 24.76
C GLU A 481 15.58 -8.48 25.37
N PHE A 482 15.11 -7.50 26.15
CA PHE A 482 15.99 -6.59 26.87
C PHE A 482 16.88 -7.31 27.87
N SER A 483 16.32 -8.26 28.65
CA SER A 483 17.08 -9.09 29.58
C SER A 483 18.14 -9.93 28.86
N SER A 484 17.79 -10.54 27.73
CA SER A 484 18.74 -11.34 26.92
C SER A 484 19.89 -10.49 26.38
N THR A 485 19.58 -9.28 25.93
CA THR A 485 20.59 -8.32 25.44
C THR A 485 21.51 -7.86 26.55
N THR A 486 20.96 -7.54 27.72
CA THR A 486 21.74 -7.14 28.93
C THR A 486 22.67 -8.27 29.35
N HIS A 487 22.15 -9.51 29.40
CA HIS A 487 22.98 -10.69 29.72
C HIS A 487 24.11 -10.91 28.71
N ALA A 488 23.88 -10.68 27.43
CA ALA A 488 24.92 -10.76 26.41
C ALA A 488 26.01 -9.70 26.61
N ILE A 489 25.64 -8.48 27.00
CA ILE A 489 26.58 -7.38 27.31
C ILE A 489 27.40 -7.73 28.55
N ASP A 490 26.74 -8.22 29.59
CA ASP A 490 27.43 -8.63 30.85
C ASP A 490 28.47 -9.73 30.56
N ASN A 491 28.13 -10.71 29.75
CA ASN A 491 29.04 -11.76 29.32
C ASN A 491 30.25 -11.24 28.54
N LEU A 492 30.09 -10.19 27.73
CA LEU A 492 31.21 -9.51 27.06
C LEU A 492 32.10 -8.73 28.05
N SER A 493 31.52 -8.07 29.03
CA SER A 493 32.22 -7.31 30.04
C SER A 493 33.03 -8.20 30.99
N LEU A 494 32.59 -9.44 31.24
CA LEU A 494 33.29 -10.44 32.05
C LEU A 494 34.49 -11.11 31.32
N LYS A 495 34.52 -11.07 29.99
CA LYS A 495 35.71 -11.45 29.25
C LYS A 495 36.73 -10.32 29.31
N LYS A 496 37.61 -10.37 30.33
CA LYS A 496 38.79 -9.48 30.39
C LYS A 496 39.53 -9.60 29.05
N PHE A 497 39.57 -8.50 28.30
CA PHE A 497 40.49 -8.39 27.16
C PHE A 497 41.90 -8.70 27.73
N PRO A 498 42.70 -9.58 27.11
CA PRO A 498 44.08 -9.73 27.49
C PRO A 498 44.71 -8.34 27.40
N GLN A 499 45.25 -7.87 28.50
CA GLN A 499 46.07 -6.67 28.47
C GLN A 499 47.24 -6.97 27.55
N ALA A 500 47.35 -6.23 26.43
CA ALA A 500 48.47 -6.29 25.53
C ALA A 500 49.72 -5.67 26.13
#